data_eaf69dd5824d4be802c958944bd05757
#
_entry.id   eaf69dd5824d4be802c958944bd05757
#
_cell.length_a   1.000
_cell.length_b   1.000
_cell.length_c   1.000
_cell.angle_alpha   90.00
_cell.angle_beta   90.00
_cell.angle_gamma   90.00
#
_symmetry.space_group_name_H-M   'P 1'
#
loop_
_entity.id
_entity.type
_entity.pdbx_description
1 polymer ?
#
loop_
_entity_poly.entity_id
_entity_poly.type
_entity_poly.pdbx_seq_one_letter_code
_entity_poly.pdbx_strand_id
1 'polypeptide(L)'
;MLFEEAKFIGDVMYKLRPEDVFPLCNLGSSDEDLAKHRQPWIDEYIFKPAREKGYKVINIDIKEHKGVDLVGDVTDPDFMKKLKDIGFKSVICSNLLEHVPNKSRKEICDSLIELIPKEGYFFISGPYKFPYHPDPIDTMFRPNIEEMASLFSNTTIIESSIITSNDHRKPIELAKNIARIFMPFYKPKEWLFFPRQFPWLFRNYKATCLILQK
;
A
#
# COMPACT_ATOMS: atom_id res chain seq x y z
N MET A 1 1.53 1.49 5.69
CA MET A 1 1.56 0.01 5.74
C MET A 1 1.77 -0.46 7.17
N LEU A 2 1.03 -1.48 7.65
CA LEU A 2 1.24 -2.08 8.97
C LEU A 2 2.49 -2.99 8.95
N PHE A 3 3.08 -3.25 10.12
CA PHE A 3 4.23 -4.15 10.24
C PHE A 3 3.89 -5.56 9.73
N GLU A 4 2.79 -6.13 10.22
CA GLU A 4 2.34 -7.47 9.86
C GLU A 4 1.90 -7.57 8.40
N GLU A 5 1.47 -6.46 7.81
CA GLU A 5 1.13 -6.34 6.38
C GLU A 5 2.38 -6.45 5.51
N ALA A 6 3.45 -5.69 5.82
CA ALA A 6 4.71 -5.77 5.09
C ALA A 6 5.35 -7.16 5.22
N LYS A 7 5.29 -7.74 6.41
CA LYS A 7 5.79 -9.10 6.66
C LYS A 7 5.03 -10.13 5.82
N PHE A 8 3.69 -10.09 5.80
CA PHE A 8 2.87 -10.99 5.01
C PHE A 8 3.21 -10.90 3.52
N ILE A 9 3.27 -9.69 2.97
CA ILE A 9 3.61 -9.47 1.55
C ILE A 9 5.01 -10.00 1.25
N GLY A 10 6.00 -9.67 2.07
CA GLY A 10 7.38 -10.16 1.89
C GLY A 10 7.50 -11.67 2.00
N ASP A 11 6.86 -12.28 3.00
CA ASP A 11 6.88 -13.74 3.20
C ASP A 11 6.30 -14.50 1.99
N VAL A 12 5.25 -13.96 1.34
CA VAL A 12 4.70 -14.57 0.12
C VAL A 12 5.57 -14.27 -1.09
N MET A 13 5.98 -13.03 -1.28
CA MET A 13 6.80 -12.59 -2.41
C MET A 13 8.07 -13.42 -2.56
N TYR A 14 8.77 -13.69 -1.46
CA TYR A 14 10.05 -14.42 -1.48
C TYR A 14 9.91 -15.95 -1.45
N LYS A 15 8.70 -16.51 -1.43
CA LYS A 15 8.42 -17.91 -1.73
C LYS A 15 8.21 -18.16 -3.22
N LEU A 16 7.87 -17.13 -3.98
CA LEU A 16 7.72 -17.22 -5.42
C LEU A 16 9.08 -17.24 -6.13
N ARG A 17 9.11 -17.71 -7.37
CA ARG A 17 10.33 -17.69 -8.18
C ARG A 17 10.71 -16.26 -8.52
N PRO A 18 11.97 -15.83 -8.34
CA PRO A 18 12.37 -14.46 -8.60
C PRO A 18 12.10 -13.97 -10.03
N GLU A 19 12.24 -14.85 -11.01
CA GLU A 19 11.98 -14.57 -12.43
C GLU A 19 10.51 -14.26 -12.74
N ASP A 20 9.58 -14.67 -11.86
CA ASP A 20 8.15 -14.40 -11.99
C ASP A 20 7.74 -13.12 -11.25
N VAL A 21 8.60 -12.60 -10.35
CA VAL A 21 8.33 -11.43 -9.52
C VAL A 21 9.07 -10.19 -10.02
N PHE A 22 10.33 -10.35 -10.48
CA PHE A 22 11.16 -9.18 -10.82
C PHE A 22 11.41 -9.07 -12.33
N PRO A 23 11.46 -7.85 -12.88
CA PRO A 23 11.38 -6.54 -12.24
C PRO A 23 10.03 -6.25 -11.58
N LEU A 24 10.06 -5.66 -10.37
CA LEU A 24 8.89 -5.28 -9.59
C LEU A 24 8.57 -3.79 -9.79
N CYS A 25 7.33 -3.48 -10.12
CA CYS A 25 6.78 -2.12 -10.09
C CYS A 25 6.26 -1.81 -8.68
N ASN A 26 6.83 -0.82 -8.00
CA ASN A 26 6.31 -0.29 -6.74
C ASN A 26 5.49 0.97 -7.00
N LEU A 27 4.17 0.82 -7.14
CA LEU A 27 3.26 1.92 -7.46
C LEU A 27 2.77 2.65 -6.21
N GLY A 28 2.79 3.99 -6.25
CA GLY A 28 2.49 4.83 -5.10
C GLY A 28 3.59 4.71 -4.04
N SER A 29 4.84 4.74 -4.50
CA SER A 29 6.02 4.47 -3.66
C SER A 29 6.24 5.51 -2.57
N SER A 30 5.65 6.71 -2.70
CA SER A 30 5.88 7.84 -1.81
C SER A 30 7.37 8.22 -1.73
N ASP A 31 7.79 8.89 -0.66
CA ASP A 31 9.19 9.25 -0.46
C ASP A 31 10.01 8.11 0.19
N GLU A 32 11.32 8.13 -0.04
CA GLU A 32 12.27 7.17 0.53
C GLU A 32 12.24 7.15 2.06
N ASP A 33 11.93 8.29 2.69
CA ASP A 33 11.87 8.45 4.14
C ASP A 33 10.75 7.59 4.75
N LEU A 34 9.62 7.45 4.04
CA LEU A 34 8.52 6.60 4.49
C LEU A 34 9.00 5.16 4.73
N ALA A 35 9.65 4.56 3.75
CA ALA A 35 10.03 3.15 3.80
C ALA A 35 11.29 2.90 4.65
N LYS A 36 12.22 3.87 4.76
CA LYS A 36 13.49 3.67 5.47
C LYS A 36 13.47 4.12 6.93
N HIS A 37 12.68 5.14 7.27
CA HIS A 37 12.73 5.76 8.60
C HIS A 37 11.39 5.77 9.33
N ARG A 38 10.30 6.13 8.65
CA ARG A 38 8.97 6.19 9.29
C ARG A 38 8.32 4.83 9.47
N GLN A 39 8.49 3.94 8.49
CA GLN A 39 7.98 2.57 8.48
C GLN A 39 9.07 1.59 7.99
N PRO A 40 10.18 1.42 8.73
CA PRO A 40 11.37 0.70 8.26
C PRO A 40 11.12 -0.78 7.92
N TRP A 41 10.06 -1.37 8.46
CA TRP A 41 9.64 -2.73 8.11
C TRP A 41 9.24 -2.90 6.65
N ILE A 42 8.82 -1.83 5.95
CA ILE A 42 8.55 -1.89 4.51
C ILE A 42 9.84 -2.22 3.76
N ASP A 43 10.90 -1.49 4.06
CA ASP A 43 12.20 -1.77 3.47
C ASP A 43 12.74 -3.13 3.90
N GLU A 44 12.67 -3.45 5.18
CA GLU A 44 13.21 -4.67 5.78
C GLU A 44 12.61 -5.94 5.16
N TYR A 45 11.29 -6.00 5.00
CA TYR A 45 10.61 -7.21 4.54
C TYR A 45 10.40 -7.27 3.02
N ILE A 46 10.32 -6.10 2.33
CA ILE A 46 9.95 -6.07 0.92
C ILE A 46 11.13 -5.66 0.03
N PHE A 47 11.78 -4.52 0.28
CA PHE A 47 12.72 -3.96 -0.70
C PHE A 47 14.19 -4.29 -0.43
N LYS A 48 14.61 -4.34 0.82
CA LYS A 48 16.00 -4.68 1.18
C LYS A 48 16.41 -6.07 0.68
N PRO A 49 15.62 -7.15 0.87
CA PRO A 49 16.00 -8.46 0.34
C PRO A 49 16.11 -8.49 -1.19
N ALA A 50 15.30 -7.69 -1.91
CA ALA A 50 15.42 -7.58 -3.36
C ALA A 50 16.76 -6.90 -3.76
N ARG A 51 17.10 -5.78 -3.11
CA ARG A 51 18.37 -5.08 -3.39
C ARG A 51 19.59 -5.93 -3.07
N GLU A 52 19.60 -6.64 -1.94
CA GLU A 52 20.70 -7.52 -1.55
C GLU A 52 20.94 -8.65 -2.54
N LYS A 53 19.90 -9.11 -3.21
CA LYS A 53 19.96 -10.14 -4.26
C LYS A 53 20.14 -9.57 -5.67
N GLY A 54 20.22 -8.25 -5.82
CA GLY A 54 20.37 -7.59 -7.11
C GLY A 54 19.11 -7.58 -7.97
N TYR A 55 17.93 -7.83 -7.36
CA TYR A 55 16.66 -7.79 -8.08
C TYR A 55 16.21 -6.35 -8.32
N LYS A 56 15.65 -6.09 -9.49
CA LYS A 56 15.23 -4.76 -9.89
C LYS A 56 13.85 -4.41 -9.33
N VAL A 57 13.79 -3.34 -8.55
CA VAL A 57 12.56 -2.68 -8.08
C VAL A 57 12.55 -1.27 -8.63
N ILE A 58 11.43 -0.82 -9.19
CA ILE A 58 11.28 0.53 -9.75
C ILE A 58 10.13 1.21 -9.02
N ASN A 59 10.46 2.31 -8.36
CA ASN A 59 9.53 3.12 -7.59
C ASN A 59 8.83 4.14 -8.50
N ILE A 60 7.51 4.10 -8.51
CA ILE A 60 6.67 4.94 -9.36
C ILE A 60 5.69 5.72 -8.48
N ASP A 61 5.62 7.01 -8.70
CA ASP A 61 4.64 7.88 -8.04
C ASP A 61 4.17 8.98 -9.00
N ILE A 62 2.99 9.52 -8.74
CA ILE A 62 2.48 10.68 -9.49
C ILE A 62 3.21 11.97 -9.09
N LYS A 63 3.84 11.97 -7.91
CA LYS A 63 4.58 13.11 -7.37
C LYS A 63 6.08 12.82 -7.41
N GLU A 64 6.84 13.87 -7.69
CA GLU A 64 8.29 13.81 -7.57
C GLU A 64 8.71 13.86 -6.08
N HIS A 65 9.38 12.80 -5.64
CA HIS A 65 9.95 12.66 -4.30
C HIS A 65 11.30 11.95 -4.38
N LYS A 66 12.11 12.15 -3.35
CA LYS A 66 13.37 11.40 -3.21
C LYS A 66 13.08 9.90 -3.13
N GLY A 67 13.72 9.12 -4.00
CA GLY A 67 13.54 7.67 -4.07
C GLY A 67 12.48 7.22 -5.07
N VAL A 68 11.80 8.14 -5.75
CA VAL A 68 10.95 7.84 -6.91
C VAL A 68 11.82 7.76 -8.15
N ASP A 69 11.77 6.66 -8.88
CA ASP A 69 12.53 6.43 -10.09
C ASP A 69 11.84 6.99 -11.33
N LEU A 70 10.51 6.89 -11.38
CA LEU A 70 9.68 7.38 -12.48
C LEU A 70 8.46 8.14 -11.95
N VAL A 71 8.30 9.36 -12.42
CA VAL A 71 7.15 10.21 -12.07
C VAL A 71 6.14 10.21 -13.21
N GLY A 72 4.89 9.88 -12.92
CA GLY A 72 3.81 9.90 -13.91
C GLY A 72 2.53 9.25 -13.43
N ASP A 73 1.49 9.43 -14.24
CA ASP A 73 0.16 8.87 -14.02
C ASP A 73 0.00 7.58 -14.84
N VAL A 74 -0.35 6.47 -14.20
CA VAL A 74 -0.56 5.18 -14.86
C VAL A 74 -1.84 5.15 -15.72
N THR A 75 -2.66 6.18 -15.68
CA THR A 75 -3.79 6.36 -16.61
C THR A 75 -3.40 7.12 -17.87
N ASP A 76 -2.19 7.71 -17.91
CA ASP A 76 -1.64 8.36 -19.10
C ASP A 76 -1.11 7.29 -20.08
N PRO A 77 -1.64 7.20 -21.33
CA PRO A 77 -1.22 6.21 -22.31
C PRO A 77 0.26 6.29 -22.69
N ASP A 78 0.83 7.50 -22.77
CA ASP A 78 2.26 7.68 -23.12
C ASP A 78 3.16 7.22 -21.97
N PHE A 79 2.77 7.48 -20.75
CA PHE A 79 3.48 6.98 -19.57
C PHE A 79 3.36 5.45 -19.46
N MET A 80 2.16 4.90 -19.66
CA MET A 80 1.95 3.44 -19.68
C MET A 80 2.78 2.73 -20.74
N LYS A 81 2.95 3.32 -21.93
CA LYS A 81 3.83 2.78 -22.96
C LYS A 81 5.27 2.65 -22.47
N LYS A 82 5.81 3.71 -21.83
CA LYS A 82 7.15 3.68 -21.22
C LYS A 82 7.29 2.60 -20.15
N LEU A 83 6.24 2.40 -19.32
CA LEU A 83 6.26 1.37 -18.29
C LEU A 83 6.24 -0.05 -18.90
N LYS A 84 5.47 -0.27 -19.96
CA LYS A 84 5.41 -1.58 -20.66
C LYS A 84 6.77 -1.96 -21.24
N ASP A 85 7.55 -1.00 -21.73
CA ASP A 85 8.90 -1.23 -22.28
C ASP A 85 9.92 -1.72 -21.22
N ILE A 86 9.65 -1.50 -19.94
CA ILE A 86 10.48 -2.00 -18.83
C ILE A 86 10.34 -3.52 -18.63
N GLY A 87 9.18 -4.08 -18.97
CA GLY A 87 8.90 -5.50 -18.86
C GLY A 87 8.72 -5.99 -17.43
N PHE A 88 7.95 -5.25 -16.62
CA PHE A 88 7.60 -5.67 -15.27
C PHE A 88 6.99 -7.07 -15.23
N LYS A 89 7.33 -7.84 -14.20
CA LYS A 89 6.75 -9.15 -13.90
C LYS A 89 5.67 -9.06 -12.84
N SER A 90 5.78 -8.11 -11.93
CA SER A 90 4.81 -7.92 -10.87
C SER A 90 4.62 -6.45 -10.48
N VAL A 91 3.53 -6.19 -9.79
CA VAL A 91 3.19 -4.87 -9.23
C VAL A 91 2.91 -5.02 -7.74
N ILE A 92 3.50 -4.16 -6.93
CA ILE A 92 3.04 -3.88 -5.57
C ILE A 92 2.28 -2.55 -5.55
N CYS A 93 1.04 -2.57 -5.06
CA CYS A 93 0.18 -1.40 -4.90
C CYS A 93 -0.44 -1.47 -3.50
N SER A 94 0.19 -0.78 -2.55
CA SER A 94 -0.15 -0.85 -1.14
C SER A 94 -0.59 0.50 -0.61
N ASN A 95 -1.76 0.53 0.04
CA ASN A 95 -2.31 1.74 0.66
C ASN A 95 -2.37 2.94 -0.31
N LEU A 96 -2.76 2.67 -1.56
CA LEU A 96 -2.94 3.66 -2.62
C LEU A 96 -4.42 3.84 -2.98
N LEU A 97 -5.18 2.74 -3.10
CA LEU A 97 -6.51 2.76 -3.68
C LEU A 97 -7.54 3.54 -2.84
N GLU A 98 -7.32 3.70 -1.55
CA GLU A 98 -8.13 4.56 -0.67
C GLU A 98 -7.97 6.05 -0.97
N HIS A 99 -6.88 6.44 -1.63
CA HIS A 99 -6.60 7.82 -2.05
C HIS A 99 -7.09 8.12 -3.47
N VAL A 100 -7.57 7.10 -4.17
CA VAL A 100 -8.08 7.22 -5.54
C VAL A 100 -9.60 7.42 -5.53
N PRO A 101 -10.14 8.42 -6.26
CA PRO A 101 -11.58 8.59 -6.43
C PRO A 101 -12.23 7.31 -6.99
N ASN A 102 -13.44 7.00 -6.52
CA ASN A 102 -14.13 5.74 -6.85
C ASN A 102 -14.24 5.50 -8.37
N LYS A 103 -14.53 6.55 -9.15
CA LYS A 103 -14.67 6.48 -10.62
C LYS A 103 -13.38 6.12 -11.36
N SER A 104 -12.21 6.48 -10.79
CA SER A 104 -10.90 6.24 -11.42
C SER A 104 -10.21 4.97 -10.90
N ARG A 105 -10.72 4.37 -9.82
CA ARG A 105 -10.07 3.22 -9.17
C ARG A 105 -10.00 1.99 -10.08
N LYS A 106 -11.11 1.71 -10.78
CA LYS A 106 -11.15 0.58 -11.73
C LYS A 106 -10.21 0.80 -12.92
N GLU A 107 -10.16 2.03 -13.45
CA GLU A 107 -9.28 2.41 -14.54
C GLU A 107 -7.80 2.19 -14.19
N ILE A 108 -7.37 2.61 -12.99
CA ILE A 108 -6.01 2.35 -12.50
C ILE A 108 -5.76 0.85 -12.42
N CYS A 109 -6.67 0.07 -11.82
CA CYS A 109 -6.50 -1.38 -11.71
C CYS A 109 -6.43 -2.06 -13.08
N ASP A 110 -7.21 -1.62 -14.06
CA ASP A 110 -7.16 -2.14 -15.43
C ASP A 110 -5.81 -1.82 -16.10
N SER A 111 -5.30 -0.59 -15.92
CA SER A 111 -3.97 -0.20 -16.38
C SER A 111 -2.87 -1.08 -15.78
N LEU A 112 -2.96 -1.39 -14.48
CA LEU A 112 -2.01 -2.29 -13.83
C LEU A 112 -2.09 -3.72 -14.38
N ILE A 113 -3.30 -4.21 -14.68
CA ILE A 113 -3.48 -5.52 -15.30
C ILE A 113 -2.78 -5.58 -16.65
N GLU A 114 -2.83 -4.50 -17.45
CA GLU A 114 -2.15 -4.44 -18.73
C GLU A 114 -0.62 -4.37 -18.63
N LEU A 115 -0.10 -3.93 -17.49
CA LEU A 115 1.33 -3.65 -17.29
C LEU A 115 2.17 -4.93 -17.17
N ILE A 116 1.61 -6.02 -16.63
CA ILE A 116 2.35 -7.25 -16.38
C ILE A 116 1.91 -8.39 -17.30
N PRO A 117 2.80 -9.37 -17.55
CA PRO A 117 2.47 -10.51 -18.41
C PRO A 117 1.43 -11.46 -17.77
N LYS A 118 0.92 -12.41 -18.56
CA LYS A 118 0.27 -13.60 -18.03
C LYS A 118 1.20 -14.29 -17.04
N GLU A 119 0.66 -14.87 -15.97
CA GLU A 119 1.40 -15.45 -14.85
C GLU A 119 2.13 -14.44 -13.95
N GLY A 120 2.02 -13.13 -14.23
CA GLY A 120 2.57 -12.08 -13.36
C GLY A 120 1.75 -11.89 -12.08
N TYR A 121 2.35 -11.23 -11.07
CA TYR A 121 1.74 -11.12 -9.75
C TYR A 121 1.39 -9.70 -9.36
N PHE A 122 0.32 -9.58 -8.58
CA PHE A 122 -0.06 -8.35 -7.88
C PHE A 122 0.01 -8.58 -6.38
N PHE A 123 0.71 -7.69 -5.69
CA PHE A 123 0.76 -7.59 -4.23
C PHE A 123 -0.04 -6.36 -3.83
N ILE A 124 -1.31 -6.56 -3.44
CA ILE A 124 -2.25 -5.48 -3.20
C ILE A 124 -2.61 -5.44 -1.73
N SER A 125 -2.61 -4.24 -1.15
CA SER A 125 -3.12 -4.04 0.19
C SER A 125 -3.79 -2.69 0.36
N GLY A 126 -4.65 -2.60 1.36
CA GLY A 126 -5.34 -1.37 1.73
C GLY A 126 -6.04 -1.49 3.07
N PRO A 127 -6.49 -0.36 3.65
CA PRO A 127 -7.13 -0.35 4.95
C PRO A 127 -8.49 -1.07 4.89
N TYR A 128 -8.74 -1.99 5.84
CA TYR A 128 -10.04 -2.64 6.04
C TYR A 128 -10.80 -2.04 7.22
N LYS A 129 -10.18 -2.02 8.39
CA LYS A 129 -10.67 -1.29 9.58
C LYS A 129 -9.60 -0.31 10.01
N PHE A 130 -9.75 0.91 9.56
CA PHE A 130 -8.78 1.97 9.76
C PHE A 130 -9.49 3.32 9.87
N PRO A 131 -9.01 4.25 10.73
CA PRO A 131 -9.59 5.59 10.83
C PRO A 131 -9.42 6.37 9.54
N TYR A 132 -10.19 7.44 9.41
CA TYR A 132 -9.99 8.45 8.38
C TYR A 132 -8.56 9.04 8.49
N HIS A 133 -7.81 9.03 7.40
CA HIS A 133 -6.43 9.53 7.35
C HIS A 133 -6.17 10.19 5.98
N PRO A 134 -6.44 11.50 5.83
CA PRO A 134 -6.25 12.21 4.56
C PRO A 134 -4.75 12.33 4.23
N ASP A 135 -4.36 11.85 3.04
CA ASP A 135 -3.00 11.98 2.51
C ASP A 135 -3.02 12.01 0.95
N PRO A 136 -3.35 13.08 0.32
CA PRO A 136 -4.13 14.24 0.77
C PRO A 136 -5.63 13.97 0.88
N ILE A 137 -6.14 12.89 0.28
CA ILE A 137 -7.55 12.50 0.21
C ILE A 137 -7.69 11.10 0.79
N ASP A 138 -8.72 10.87 1.60
CA ASP A 138 -9.16 9.52 1.99
C ASP A 138 -10.62 9.36 1.57
N THR A 139 -10.88 8.48 0.62
CA THR A 139 -12.22 8.19 0.11
C THR A 139 -13.02 7.26 1.01
N MET A 140 -12.43 6.83 2.13
CA MET A 140 -12.99 5.80 3.01
C MET A 140 -13.21 4.45 2.32
N PHE A 141 -12.46 4.18 1.25
CA PHE A 141 -12.46 2.86 0.64
C PHE A 141 -11.80 1.86 1.59
N ARG A 142 -12.59 0.92 2.11
CA ARG A 142 -12.21 -0.07 3.12
C ARG A 142 -12.69 -1.46 2.69
N PRO A 143 -12.16 -1.96 1.56
CA PRO A 143 -12.68 -3.16 0.93
C PRO A 143 -12.37 -4.42 1.76
N ASN A 144 -13.28 -5.37 1.72
CA ASN A 144 -12.98 -6.75 2.07
C ASN A 144 -12.18 -7.43 0.94
N ILE A 145 -11.89 -8.73 1.09
CA ILE A 145 -11.11 -9.51 0.12
C ILE A 145 -11.80 -9.55 -1.24
N GLU A 146 -13.09 -9.84 -1.26
CA GLU A 146 -13.89 -9.98 -2.48
C GLU A 146 -14.04 -8.64 -3.21
N GLU A 147 -14.30 -7.57 -2.47
CA GLU A 147 -14.40 -6.22 -3.02
C GLU A 147 -13.07 -5.75 -3.63
N MET A 148 -11.94 -6.01 -2.96
CA MET A 148 -10.63 -5.68 -3.48
C MET A 148 -10.30 -6.49 -4.74
N ALA A 149 -10.54 -7.80 -4.70
CA ALA A 149 -10.28 -8.70 -5.83
C ALA A 149 -11.14 -8.34 -7.05
N SER A 150 -12.37 -7.88 -6.86
CA SER A 150 -13.27 -7.51 -7.96
C SER A 150 -12.75 -6.36 -8.84
N LEU A 151 -11.80 -5.57 -8.35
CA LEU A 151 -11.13 -4.53 -9.13
C LEU A 151 -10.15 -5.09 -10.16
N PHE A 152 -9.66 -6.32 -9.96
CA PHE A 152 -8.65 -6.96 -10.79
C PHE A 152 -9.28 -8.09 -11.63
N SER A 153 -9.85 -7.74 -12.76
CA SER A 153 -10.52 -8.69 -13.65
C SER A 153 -9.54 -9.75 -14.20
N ASN A 154 -10.02 -10.99 -14.38
CA ASN A 154 -9.21 -12.08 -14.93
C ASN A 154 -7.94 -12.40 -14.14
N THR A 155 -7.99 -12.25 -12.83
CA THR A 155 -6.92 -12.67 -11.93
C THR A 155 -7.42 -13.75 -10.97
N THR A 156 -6.49 -14.54 -10.45
CA THR A 156 -6.75 -15.61 -9.47
C THR A 156 -6.14 -15.22 -8.13
N ILE A 157 -6.87 -15.40 -7.04
CA ILE A 157 -6.33 -15.19 -5.68
C ILE A 157 -5.39 -16.36 -5.37
N ILE A 158 -4.11 -16.05 -5.17
CA ILE A 158 -3.09 -17.01 -4.73
C ILE A 158 -3.05 -17.10 -3.21
N GLU A 159 -3.08 -15.93 -2.56
CA GLU A 159 -3.11 -15.85 -1.10
C GLU A 159 -3.84 -14.56 -0.69
N SER A 160 -4.57 -14.61 0.43
CA SER A 160 -5.27 -13.43 0.95
C SER A 160 -5.40 -13.50 2.46
N SER A 161 -5.42 -12.35 3.11
CA SER A 161 -5.62 -12.25 4.54
C SER A 161 -6.16 -10.90 4.96
N ILE A 162 -6.95 -10.88 6.04
CA ILE A 162 -7.25 -9.67 6.79
C ILE A 162 -6.24 -9.56 7.93
N ILE A 163 -5.21 -8.80 7.70
CA ILE A 163 -4.12 -8.56 8.64
C ILE A 163 -4.60 -7.67 9.78
N THR A 164 -4.29 -8.06 11.00
CA THR A 164 -4.61 -7.29 12.21
C THR A 164 -3.34 -6.83 12.89
N SER A 165 -3.20 -5.52 13.10
CA SER A 165 -2.07 -4.96 13.84
C SER A 165 -2.47 -4.55 15.25
N ASN A 166 -1.53 -4.74 16.19
CA ASN A 166 -1.63 -4.28 17.57
C ASN A 166 -0.69 -3.10 17.86
N ASP A 167 -0.15 -2.45 16.83
CA ASP A 167 0.85 -1.38 17.00
C ASP A 167 0.36 -0.20 17.84
N HIS A 168 -0.92 0.11 17.80
CA HIS A 168 -1.53 1.15 18.64
C HIS A 168 -1.48 0.83 20.14
N ARG A 169 -1.20 -0.41 20.53
CA ARG A 169 -1.03 -0.86 21.93
C ARG A 169 0.40 -0.72 22.43
N LYS A 170 1.35 -0.35 21.59
CA LYS A 170 2.71 -0.07 22.06
C LYS A 170 2.68 1.10 23.04
N PRO A 171 3.50 1.09 24.11
CA PRO A 171 3.46 2.12 25.16
C PRO A 171 3.57 3.56 24.64
N ILE A 172 4.38 3.79 23.59
CA ILE A 172 4.55 5.10 22.97
C ILE A 172 3.26 5.55 22.27
N GLU A 173 2.59 4.67 21.55
CA GLU A 173 1.33 5.00 20.90
C GLU A 173 0.19 5.18 21.90
N LEU A 174 0.19 4.41 22.98
CA LEU A 174 -0.75 4.59 24.06
C LEU A 174 -0.54 5.96 24.73
N ALA A 175 0.71 6.37 25.01
CA ALA A 175 1.03 7.68 25.56
C ALA A 175 0.59 8.82 24.63
N LYS A 176 0.83 8.71 23.32
CA LYS A 176 0.35 9.68 22.32
C LYS A 176 -1.19 9.75 22.29
N ASN A 177 -1.86 8.62 22.41
CA ASN A 177 -3.31 8.57 22.42
C ASN A 177 -3.89 9.21 23.69
N ILE A 178 -3.28 8.98 24.84
CA ILE A 178 -3.64 9.65 26.09
C ILE A 178 -3.43 11.17 25.96
N ALA A 179 -2.30 11.60 25.40
CA ALA A 179 -2.02 13.02 25.16
C ALA A 179 -3.09 13.68 24.26
N ARG A 180 -3.66 12.94 23.30
CA ARG A 180 -4.76 13.44 22.45
C ARG A 180 -6.04 13.75 23.23
N ILE A 181 -6.29 13.09 24.36
CA ILE A 181 -7.43 13.40 25.24
C ILE A 181 -7.32 14.85 25.77
N PHE A 182 -6.10 15.34 25.98
CA PHE A 182 -5.83 16.70 26.41
C PHE A 182 -5.72 17.71 25.25
N MET A 183 -5.88 17.25 24.00
CA MET A 183 -5.78 18.08 22.80
C MET A 183 -6.69 19.32 22.80
N PRO A 184 -7.91 19.34 23.41
CA PRO A 184 -8.74 20.54 23.49
C PRO A 184 -8.04 21.75 24.08
N PHE A 185 -7.10 21.51 25.00
CA PHE A 185 -6.42 22.58 25.73
C PHE A 185 -5.25 23.22 24.95
N TYR A 186 -4.66 22.51 23.97
CA TYR A 186 -3.51 23.03 23.21
C TYR A 186 -3.71 23.03 21.68
N LYS A 187 -4.68 22.26 21.17
CA LYS A 187 -5.01 22.20 19.73
C LYS A 187 -6.53 22.08 19.49
N PRO A 188 -7.32 23.09 19.86
CA PRO A 188 -8.77 23.01 19.86
C PRO A 188 -9.37 22.76 18.45
N LYS A 189 -8.73 23.29 17.39
CA LYS A 189 -9.20 23.09 16.01
C LYS A 189 -9.04 21.62 15.56
N GLU A 190 -7.93 20.97 15.91
CA GLU A 190 -7.68 19.58 15.59
C GLU A 190 -8.56 18.63 16.42
N TRP A 191 -8.89 19.05 17.65
CA TRP A 191 -9.75 18.26 18.53
C TRP A 191 -11.16 18.03 17.98
N LEU A 192 -11.71 18.92 17.16
CA LEU A 192 -13.02 18.74 16.52
C LEU A 192 -13.09 17.48 15.65
N PHE A 193 -11.96 16.97 15.16
CA PHE A 193 -11.88 15.70 14.44
C PHE A 193 -11.65 14.48 15.35
N PHE A 194 -11.28 14.70 16.60
CA PHE A 194 -10.95 13.67 17.57
C PHE A 194 -12.12 12.72 17.89
N PRO A 195 -13.39 13.18 18.03
CA PRO A 195 -14.52 12.26 18.30
C PRO A 195 -14.64 11.14 17.26
N ARG A 196 -14.25 11.38 16.01
CA ARG A 196 -14.21 10.35 14.95
C ARG A 196 -13.08 9.35 15.14
N GLN A 197 -12.01 9.76 15.82
CA GLN A 197 -10.84 8.91 16.08
C GLN A 197 -10.93 8.19 17.43
N PHE A 198 -11.74 8.69 18.38
CA PHE A 198 -11.86 8.15 19.73
C PHE A 198 -12.14 6.63 19.79
N PRO A 199 -13.03 6.04 18.96
CA PRO A 199 -13.24 4.61 18.97
C PRO A 199 -11.99 3.80 18.60
N TRP A 200 -11.04 4.40 17.84
CA TRP A 200 -9.83 3.75 17.37
C TRP A 200 -8.74 3.65 18.44
N LEU A 201 -8.86 4.35 19.56
CA LEU A 201 -7.99 4.18 20.72
C LEU A 201 -8.07 2.76 21.30
N PHE A 202 -9.19 2.07 21.07
CA PHE A 202 -9.49 0.75 21.63
C PHE A 202 -9.68 -0.34 20.57
N ARG A 203 -9.50 -0.01 19.29
CA ARG A 203 -9.70 -0.96 18.18
C ARG A 203 -8.39 -1.29 17.51
N ASN A 204 -8.25 -2.53 17.08
CA ASN A 204 -7.13 -2.95 16.27
C ASN A 204 -7.32 -2.44 14.84
N TYR A 205 -6.25 -1.91 14.24
CA TYR A 205 -6.22 -1.62 12.83
C TYR A 205 -6.19 -2.92 12.04
N LYS A 206 -6.86 -2.91 10.88
CA LYS A 206 -6.88 -4.05 9.97
C LYS A 206 -6.66 -3.59 8.55
N ALA A 207 -5.90 -4.37 7.81
CA ALA A 207 -5.67 -4.20 6.38
C ALA A 207 -6.11 -5.45 5.62
N THR A 208 -6.69 -5.25 4.44
CA THR A 208 -6.91 -6.31 3.46
C THR A 208 -5.63 -6.48 2.66
N CYS A 209 -5.13 -7.71 2.58
CA CYS A 209 -3.97 -8.06 1.77
C CYS A 209 -4.35 -9.16 0.79
N LEU A 210 -3.93 -8.99 -0.46
CA LEU A 210 -4.20 -9.88 -1.58
C LEU A 210 -2.94 -10.10 -2.39
N ILE A 211 -2.67 -11.36 -2.72
CA ILE A 211 -1.71 -11.74 -3.74
C ILE A 211 -2.52 -12.37 -4.87
N LEU A 212 -2.47 -11.73 -6.03
CA LEU A 212 -3.20 -12.16 -7.22
C LEU A 212 -2.22 -12.58 -8.30
N GLN A 213 -2.63 -13.54 -9.15
CA GLN A 213 -1.93 -13.90 -10.37
C GLN A 213 -2.82 -13.61 -11.57
N LYS A 214 -2.23 -13.00 -12.61
CA LYS A 214 -2.91 -12.70 -13.88
C LYS A 214 -3.03 -13.92 -14.76
#